data_0c5148192c079d8d9920ec8d63ab335e
#
_entry.id   0c5148192c079d8d9920ec8d63ab335e
#
_cell.length_a   1.000
_cell.length_b   1.000
_cell.length_c   1.000
_cell.angle_alpha   90.00
_cell.angle_beta   90.00
_cell.angle_gamma   90.00
#
_symmetry.space_group_name_H-M   'P 1'
#
loop_
_entity.id
_entity.type
_entity.pdbx_description
1 polymer ?
#
loop_
_entity_poly.entity_id
_entity_poly.type
_entity_poly.pdbx_seq_one_letter_code
_entity_poly.pdbx_strand_id
1 'polypeptide(L)'
;DIHEFDRMDGTQGQVRNITIADETGSIRVSLWDKVADINQSLGDAIKIESARTKVGDRQMELNVGGGSRITTPTDDEISTLPTYEELEDARYKTKTLKELEAGDVDVKLKVRVMDIDDVRLFARDDGSDGKVRSVYIADKTEQLQMSLWNEASDISFTEGAAIVVENPRITMRDLNGIQVSANANTIIRQATLDEAQDIPSIHELKNIIYPEKAIEDIEDNDKHIKVKATIEEIDGENILTPMCPTCHKGVKQDEEGYVCDRCGEAIMNPDYLLIIKAT
;
A
#
# COMPACT_ATOMS: atom_id res chain seq x y z
N ASP A 1 -9.85 -19.75 13.19
CA ASP A 1 -10.34 -20.05 14.55
C ASP A 1 -11.71 -20.73 14.46
N ILE A 2 -12.03 -21.58 15.46
CA ILE A 2 -13.34 -22.21 15.62
C ILE A 2 -14.19 -21.29 16.49
N HIS A 3 -15.42 -21.01 16.06
CA HIS A 3 -16.41 -20.27 16.83
C HIS A 3 -17.45 -21.22 17.38
N GLU A 4 -17.65 -21.20 18.68
CA GLU A 4 -18.71 -21.94 19.38
C GLU A 4 -19.95 -21.06 19.51
N PHE A 5 -21.13 -21.66 19.41
CA PHE A 5 -22.42 -21.00 19.58
C PHE A 5 -23.49 -21.93 20.18
N ASP A 6 -24.44 -21.34 20.89
CA ASP A 6 -25.55 -22.09 21.42
C ASP A 6 -26.68 -22.20 20.39
N ARG A 7 -27.19 -23.41 20.17
CA ARG A 7 -28.37 -23.65 19.33
C ARG A 7 -29.67 -23.43 20.10
N MET A 8 -30.72 -23.20 19.36
CA MET A 8 -32.05 -22.98 19.94
C MET A 8 -32.58 -24.20 20.76
N ASP A 9 -32.06 -25.40 20.52
CA ASP A 9 -32.37 -26.62 21.25
C ASP A 9 -31.50 -26.82 22.52
N GLY A 10 -30.65 -25.85 22.85
CA GLY A 10 -29.76 -25.88 24.01
C GLY A 10 -28.47 -26.69 23.80
N THR A 11 -28.21 -27.21 22.60
CA THR A 11 -26.94 -27.87 22.27
C THR A 11 -25.92 -26.87 21.80
N GLN A 12 -24.63 -27.14 22.02
CA GLN A 12 -23.55 -26.36 21.47
C GLN A 12 -23.23 -26.77 20.02
N GLY A 13 -23.00 -25.78 19.20
CA GLY A 13 -22.51 -25.93 17.84
C GLY A 13 -21.15 -25.25 17.68
N GLN A 14 -20.42 -25.66 16.68
CA GLN A 14 -19.19 -25.00 16.30
C GLN A 14 -19.11 -24.78 14.80
N VAL A 15 -18.48 -23.70 14.40
CA VAL A 15 -18.25 -23.36 13.00
C VAL A 15 -16.84 -22.84 12.80
N ARG A 16 -16.20 -23.27 11.72
CA ARG A 16 -14.91 -22.74 11.23
C ARG A 16 -15.08 -22.29 9.81
N ASN A 17 -14.63 -21.09 9.51
CA ASN A 17 -14.62 -20.57 8.15
C ASN A 17 -13.22 -20.70 7.58
N ILE A 18 -13.14 -21.24 6.37
CA ILE A 18 -11.93 -21.30 5.55
C ILE A 18 -12.23 -20.72 4.17
N THR A 19 -11.21 -20.35 3.43
CA THR A 19 -11.31 -20.04 2.00
C THR A 19 -10.49 -21.09 1.27
N ILE A 20 -11.05 -21.68 0.25
CA ILE A 20 -10.35 -22.60 -0.66
C ILE A 20 -10.31 -21.97 -2.05
N ALA A 21 -9.29 -22.32 -2.83
CA ALA A 21 -9.10 -21.80 -4.17
C ALA A 21 -8.56 -22.87 -5.12
N ASP A 22 -8.83 -22.67 -6.40
CA ASP A 22 -8.25 -23.40 -7.52
C ASP A 22 -7.86 -22.39 -8.63
N GLU A 23 -7.48 -22.88 -9.81
CA GLU A 23 -7.11 -22.02 -10.96
C GLU A 23 -8.26 -21.16 -11.48
N THR A 24 -9.52 -21.44 -11.09
CA THR A 24 -10.70 -20.72 -11.56
C THR A 24 -11.18 -19.63 -10.59
N GLY A 25 -10.76 -19.69 -9.33
CA GLY A 25 -11.14 -18.72 -8.32
C GLY A 25 -11.11 -19.23 -6.89
N SER A 26 -11.68 -18.42 -5.99
CA SER A 26 -11.76 -18.76 -4.57
C SER A 26 -13.19 -18.75 -4.06
N ILE A 27 -13.50 -19.58 -3.05
CA ILE A 27 -14.80 -19.67 -2.42
C ILE A 27 -14.67 -19.83 -0.91
N ARG A 28 -15.54 -19.16 -0.17
CA ARG A 28 -15.66 -19.32 1.27
C ARG A 28 -16.39 -20.60 1.62
N VAL A 29 -15.89 -21.33 2.61
CA VAL A 29 -16.44 -22.58 3.11
C VAL A 29 -16.70 -22.45 4.61
N SER A 30 -17.94 -22.70 5.02
CA SER A 30 -18.33 -22.84 6.43
C SER A 30 -18.37 -24.32 6.82
N LEU A 31 -17.48 -24.72 7.70
CA LEU A 31 -17.36 -26.08 8.24
C LEU A 31 -18.11 -26.15 9.57
N TRP A 32 -19.10 -27.04 9.69
CA TRP A 32 -19.98 -27.12 10.83
C TRP A 32 -19.73 -28.36 11.68
N ASP A 33 -19.72 -28.17 12.99
CA ASP A 33 -19.62 -29.24 13.99
C ASP A 33 -18.35 -30.09 13.81
N LYS A 34 -18.49 -31.41 13.71
CA LYS A 34 -17.37 -32.34 13.61
C LYS A 34 -16.41 -32.06 12.45
N VAL A 35 -16.91 -31.44 11.38
CA VAL A 35 -16.05 -31.08 10.24
C VAL A 35 -15.37 -29.73 10.39
N ALA A 36 -15.65 -28.98 11.47
CA ALA A 36 -14.92 -27.76 11.81
C ALA A 36 -13.52 -28.06 12.37
N ASP A 37 -13.33 -29.24 12.94
CA ASP A 37 -12.03 -29.70 13.49
C ASP A 37 -11.22 -30.45 12.43
N ILE A 38 -10.75 -29.70 11.43
CA ILE A 38 -9.87 -30.24 10.38
C ILE A 38 -8.40 -30.05 10.74
N ASN A 39 -7.56 -31.01 10.31
CA ASN A 39 -6.12 -31.00 10.55
C ASN A 39 -5.31 -30.27 9.46
N GLN A 40 -5.98 -29.85 8.38
CA GLN A 40 -5.33 -29.14 7.29
C GLN A 40 -4.88 -27.74 7.71
N SER A 41 -3.69 -27.40 7.28
CA SER A 41 -3.05 -26.10 7.45
C SER A 41 -3.15 -25.27 6.17
N LEU A 42 -2.76 -24.00 6.27
CA LEU A 42 -2.66 -23.13 5.11
C LEU A 42 -1.68 -23.71 4.08
N GLY A 43 -2.11 -23.78 2.84
CA GLY A 43 -1.34 -24.38 1.73
C GLY A 43 -1.61 -25.87 1.49
N ASP A 44 -2.29 -26.56 2.43
CA ASP A 44 -2.65 -27.96 2.22
C ASP A 44 -3.81 -28.11 1.23
N ALA A 45 -3.71 -29.10 0.36
CA ALA A 45 -4.79 -29.47 -0.53
C ALA A 45 -5.91 -30.19 0.23
N ILE A 46 -7.15 -29.88 -0.13
CA ILE A 46 -8.37 -30.43 0.50
C ILE A 46 -9.37 -30.90 -0.56
N LYS A 47 -9.98 -32.05 -0.33
CA LYS A 47 -11.09 -32.57 -1.14
C LYS A 47 -12.35 -32.61 -0.32
N ILE A 48 -13.40 -31.92 -0.79
CA ILE A 48 -14.69 -31.83 -0.14
C ILE A 48 -15.75 -32.47 -1.04
N GLU A 49 -16.47 -33.44 -0.49
CA GLU A 49 -17.55 -34.15 -1.18
C GLU A 49 -18.91 -33.82 -0.49
N SER A 50 -19.97 -33.72 -1.28
CA SER A 50 -21.34 -33.44 -0.80
C SER A 50 -21.50 -32.11 -0.03
N ALA A 51 -20.73 -31.07 -0.41
CA ALA A 51 -20.96 -29.73 0.07
C ALA A 51 -22.29 -29.18 -0.47
N ARG A 52 -22.89 -28.24 0.28
CA ARG A 52 -24.09 -27.50 -0.15
C ARG A 52 -23.72 -26.05 -0.45
N THR A 53 -24.22 -25.53 -1.55
CA THR A 53 -24.10 -24.11 -1.86
C THR A 53 -25.09 -23.28 -1.05
N LYS A 54 -24.67 -22.07 -0.64
CA LYS A 54 -25.51 -21.07 -0.02
C LYS A 54 -25.16 -19.71 -0.64
N VAL A 55 -26.17 -18.89 -0.88
CA VAL A 55 -25.96 -17.50 -1.23
C VAL A 55 -25.70 -16.73 0.07
N GLY A 56 -24.48 -16.25 0.26
CA GLY A 56 -24.10 -15.35 1.34
C GLY A 56 -24.49 -13.90 1.02
N ASP A 57 -24.16 -12.97 1.92
CA ASP A 57 -24.53 -11.56 1.77
C ASP A 57 -23.87 -10.88 0.56
N ARG A 58 -22.72 -11.38 0.12
CA ARG A 58 -21.92 -10.78 -0.96
C ARG A 58 -21.57 -11.74 -2.08
N GLN A 59 -21.50 -13.04 -1.80
CA GLN A 59 -21.05 -14.05 -2.77
C GLN A 59 -21.61 -15.45 -2.42
N MET A 60 -21.45 -16.38 -3.36
CA MET A 60 -21.74 -17.80 -3.13
C MET A 60 -20.77 -18.38 -2.07
N GLU A 61 -21.26 -19.19 -1.19
CA GLU A 61 -20.50 -19.89 -0.14
C GLU A 61 -20.80 -21.39 -0.17
N LEU A 62 -19.89 -22.20 0.33
CA LEU A 62 -20.10 -23.62 0.58
C LEU A 62 -20.39 -23.87 2.06
N ASN A 63 -21.41 -24.68 2.34
CA ASN A 63 -21.69 -25.24 3.66
C ASN A 63 -21.32 -26.72 3.68
N VAL A 64 -20.48 -27.09 4.62
CA VAL A 64 -19.96 -28.44 4.82
C VAL A 64 -20.33 -28.88 6.24
N GLY A 65 -21.08 -29.94 6.37
CA GLY A 65 -21.63 -30.43 7.66
C GLY A 65 -21.67 -31.96 7.72
N GLY A 66 -22.49 -32.48 8.61
CA GLY A 66 -22.51 -33.93 8.93
C GLY A 66 -22.81 -34.91 7.79
N GLY A 67 -23.29 -34.41 6.63
CA GLY A 67 -23.47 -35.24 5.42
C GLY A 67 -22.33 -35.10 4.40
N SER A 68 -21.37 -34.26 4.68
CA SER A 68 -20.23 -33.99 3.82
C SER A 68 -19.01 -34.80 4.28
N ARG A 69 -18.10 -35.03 3.35
CA ARG A 69 -16.82 -35.71 3.62
C ARG A 69 -15.65 -34.81 3.22
N ILE A 70 -14.68 -34.72 4.11
CA ILE A 70 -13.43 -34.02 3.89
C ILE A 70 -12.31 -35.05 3.90
N THR A 71 -11.46 -35.03 2.87
CA THR A 71 -10.32 -35.92 2.72
C THR A 71 -9.14 -35.17 2.14
N THR A 72 -7.93 -35.72 2.30
CA THR A 72 -6.76 -35.29 1.55
C THR A 72 -6.86 -35.86 0.14
N PRO A 73 -6.68 -35.08 -0.92
CA PRO A 73 -6.60 -35.57 -2.30
C PRO A 73 -5.43 -36.53 -2.49
N THR A 74 -5.46 -37.36 -3.54
CA THR A 74 -4.34 -38.17 -3.94
C THR A 74 -3.21 -37.34 -4.56
N ASP A 75 -1.99 -37.85 -4.64
CA ASP A 75 -0.85 -37.15 -5.22
C ASP A 75 -1.12 -36.74 -6.69
N ASP A 76 -1.83 -37.58 -7.46
CA ASP A 76 -2.24 -37.26 -8.82
C ASP A 76 -3.22 -36.07 -8.85
N GLU A 77 -4.18 -36.02 -7.94
CA GLU A 77 -5.13 -34.91 -7.82
C GLU A 77 -4.40 -33.63 -7.36
N ILE A 78 -3.48 -33.72 -6.40
CA ILE A 78 -2.68 -32.58 -5.93
C ILE A 78 -1.83 -31.99 -7.05
N SER A 79 -1.26 -32.84 -7.92
CA SER A 79 -0.40 -32.40 -9.03
C SER A 79 -1.14 -31.54 -10.07
N THR A 80 -2.47 -31.56 -10.07
CA THR A 80 -3.33 -30.73 -10.95
C THR A 80 -3.80 -29.45 -10.31
N LEU A 81 -3.57 -29.27 -9.01
CA LEU A 81 -3.95 -28.06 -8.29
C LEU A 81 -2.81 -27.04 -8.30
N PRO A 82 -3.12 -25.75 -8.33
CA PRO A 82 -2.10 -24.72 -8.14
C PRO A 82 -1.53 -24.80 -6.72
N THR A 83 -0.25 -24.51 -6.59
CA THR A 83 0.39 -24.35 -5.29
C THR A 83 -0.16 -23.13 -4.56
N TYR A 84 0.06 -23.07 -3.25
CA TYR A 84 -0.33 -21.90 -2.46
C TYR A 84 0.33 -20.60 -2.98
N GLU A 85 1.58 -20.67 -3.39
CA GLU A 85 2.33 -19.54 -3.95
C GLU A 85 1.73 -19.07 -5.28
N GLU A 86 1.37 -20.01 -6.17
CA GLU A 86 0.70 -19.69 -7.43
C GLU A 86 -0.69 -19.05 -7.21
N LEU A 87 -1.44 -19.54 -6.21
CA LEU A 87 -2.73 -18.95 -5.82
C LEU A 87 -2.58 -17.54 -5.25
N GLU A 88 -1.59 -17.30 -4.39
CA GLU A 88 -1.30 -15.98 -3.85
C GLU A 88 -0.89 -15.01 -4.97
N ASP A 89 -0.09 -15.46 -5.94
CA ASP A 89 0.29 -14.65 -7.09
C ASP A 89 -0.89 -14.35 -8.02
N ALA A 90 -1.77 -15.33 -8.23
CA ALA A 90 -2.97 -15.17 -9.07
C ALA A 90 -4.07 -14.33 -8.39
N ARG A 91 -4.10 -14.26 -7.06
CA ARG A 91 -5.12 -13.55 -6.28
C ARG A 91 -5.15 -12.06 -6.59
N TYR A 92 -3.98 -11.47 -6.76
CA TYR A 92 -3.85 -10.03 -6.95
C TYR A 92 -3.54 -9.70 -8.41
N LYS A 93 -4.31 -8.76 -8.97
CA LYS A 93 -4.04 -8.20 -10.29
C LYS A 93 -2.92 -7.17 -10.19
N THR A 94 -1.79 -7.42 -10.83
CA THR A 94 -0.74 -6.41 -10.93
C THR A 94 -1.22 -5.25 -11.79
N LYS A 95 -1.23 -4.04 -11.22
CA LYS A 95 -1.55 -2.77 -11.90
C LYS A 95 -0.37 -1.80 -11.76
N THR A 96 -0.22 -0.94 -12.74
CA THR A 96 0.62 0.25 -12.62
C THR A 96 -0.12 1.34 -11.85
N LEU A 97 0.61 2.33 -11.31
CA LEU A 97 0.01 3.42 -10.53
C LEU A 97 -0.99 4.24 -11.38
N LYS A 98 -0.71 4.40 -12.67
CA LYS A 98 -1.58 5.13 -13.62
C LYS A 98 -2.88 4.37 -13.96
N GLU A 99 -2.89 3.03 -13.85
CA GLU A 99 -4.06 2.19 -14.12
C GLU A 99 -4.99 2.06 -12.92
N LEU A 100 -4.65 2.68 -11.78
CA LEU A 100 -5.48 2.61 -10.59
C LEU A 100 -6.77 3.40 -10.74
N GLU A 101 -7.87 2.78 -10.35
CA GLU A 101 -9.18 3.38 -10.26
C GLU A 101 -9.70 3.32 -8.82
N ALA A 102 -10.48 4.33 -8.42
CA ALA A 102 -11.07 4.33 -7.08
C ALA A 102 -12.03 3.14 -6.91
N GLY A 103 -11.83 2.37 -5.85
CA GLY A 103 -12.61 1.17 -5.57
C GLY A 103 -11.98 -0.12 -6.10
N ASP A 104 -10.81 -0.05 -6.74
CA ASP A 104 -10.05 -1.25 -7.11
C ASP A 104 -9.80 -2.13 -5.88
N VAL A 105 -9.99 -3.44 -6.05
CA VAL A 105 -9.75 -4.47 -5.04
C VAL A 105 -8.82 -5.54 -5.61
N ASP A 106 -8.19 -6.30 -4.73
CA ASP A 106 -7.26 -7.37 -5.10
C ASP A 106 -6.15 -6.89 -6.05
N VAL A 107 -5.59 -5.72 -5.73
CA VAL A 107 -4.51 -5.10 -6.50
C VAL A 107 -3.15 -5.46 -5.90
N LYS A 108 -2.18 -5.73 -6.77
CA LYS A 108 -0.75 -5.83 -6.46
C LYS A 108 -0.01 -4.70 -7.16
N LEU A 109 0.77 -3.93 -6.41
CA LEU A 109 1.62 -2.87 -6.92
C LEU A 109 3.09 -3.27 -6.75
N LYS A 110 3.87 -3.14 -7.80
CA LYS A 110 5.33 -3.27 -7.78
C LYS A 110 5.92 -1.87 -7.95
N VAL A 111 6.47 -1.31 -6.88
CA VAL A 111 6.84 0.10 -6.83
C VAL A 111 8.16 0.32 -6.10
N ARG A 112 8.73 1.49 -6.30
CA ARG A 112 9.91 1.95 -5.58
C ARG A 112 9.55 3.06 -4.60
N VAL A 113 10.13 2.99 -3.42
CA VAL A 113 10.04 4.05 -2.41
C VAL A 113 10.89 5.23 -2.87
N MET A 114 10.27 6.39 -3.05
CA MET A 114 10.91 7.61 -3.53
C MET A 114 11.29 8.55 -2.39
N ASP A 115 10.42 8.65 -1.39
CA ASP A 115 10.60 9.50 -0.21
C ASP A 115 9.69 9.02 0.92
N ILE A 116 10.04 9.38 2.16
CA ILE A 116 9.39 8.89 3.37
C ILE A 116 9.24 10.04 4.38
N ASP A 117 8.01 10.38 4.72
CA ASP A 117 7.72 11.35 5.78
C ASP A 117 7.88 10.73 7.17
N ASP A 118 7.99 11.57 8.18
CA ASP A 118 7.91 11.17 9.58
C ASP A 118 6.50 10.68 9.96
N VAL A 119 6.43 9.80 10.96
CA VAL A 119 5.17 9.37 11.55
C VAL A 119 4.50 10.55 12.26
N ARG A 120 3.23 10.82 11.94
CA ARG A 120 2.41 11.82 12.60
C ARG A 120 1.37 11.15 13.48
N LEU A 121 1.25 11.65 14.71
CA LEU A 121 0.22 11.25 15.65
C LEU A 121 -0.99 12.19 15.53
N PHE A 122 -2.19 11.66 15.71
CA PHE A 122 -3.42 12.46 15.76
C PHE A 122 -4.43 11.81 16.72
N ALA A 123 -5.26 12.64 17.36
CA ALA A 123 -6.37 12.16 18.18
C ALA A 123 -7.58 11.85 17.27
N ARG A 124 -8.26 10.73 17.54
CA ARG A 124 -9.54 10.38 16.90
C ARG A 124 -10.70 10.95 17.68
N ASP A 125 -11.87 11.02 17.04
CA ASP A 125 -13.11 11.52 17.65
C ASP A 125 -13.56 10.66 18.86
N ASP A 126 -13.17 9.41 18.92
CA ASP A 126 -13.43 8.49 20.04
C ASP A 126 -12.44 8.63 21.21
N GLY A 127 -11.49 9.58 21.11
CA GLY A 127 -10.45 9.83 22.12
C GLY A 127 -9.26 8.89 22.06
N SER A 128 -9.20 7.95 21.10
CA SER A 128 -8.02 7.10 20.88
C SER A 128 -6.98 7.81 20.02
N ASP A 129 -5.72 7.43 20.19
CA ASP A 129 -4.64 7.91 19.34
C ASP A 129 -4.59 7.13 18.03
N GLY A 130 -4.33 7.84 16.94
CA GLY A 130 -4.03 7.30 15.65
C GLY A 130 -2.65 7.74 15.19
N LYS A 131 -2.06 6.98 14.26
CA LYS A 131 -0.82 7.37 13.61
C LYS A 131 -0.90 7.15 12.11
N VAL A 132 -0.25 8.02 11.37
CA VAL A 132 -0.18 7.97 9.92
C VAL A 132 1.21 8.38 9.45
N ARG A 133 1.69 7.72 8.41
CA ARG A 133 2.94 8.03 7.73
C ARG A 133 2.71 8.11 6.25
N SER A 134 3.24 9.13 5.59
CA SER A 134 3.21 9.20 4.13
C SER A 134 4.49 8.61 3.56
N VAL A 135 4.35 7.82 2.52
CA VAL A 135 5.45 7.27 1.71
C VAL A 135 5.14 7.60 0.25
N TYR A 136 6.11 8.17 -0.45
CA TYR A 136 5.99 8.43 -1.88
C TYR A 136 6.50 7.22 -2.63
N ILE A 137 5.64 6.64 -3.44
CA ILE A 137 5.93 5.45 -4.24
C ILE A 137 5.82 5.78 -5.72
N ALA A 138 6.67 5.14 -6.53
CA ALA A 138 6.67 5.34 -7.96
C ALA A 138 6.87 4.03 -8.73
N ASP A 139 6.28 3.98 -9.91
CA ASP A 139 6.59 3.03 -10.96
C ASP A 139 6.95 3.78 -12.25
N LYS A 140 7.10 3.06 -13.37
CA LYS A 140 7.43 3.65 -14.68
C LYS A 140 6.35 4.60 -15.22
N THR A 141 5.19 4.68 -14.62
CA THR A 141 4.03 5.41 -15.13
C THR A 141 3.69 6.66 -14.34
N GLU A 142 3.86 6.62 -13.00
CA GLU A 142 3.45 7.72 -12.12
C GLU A 142 4.15 7.65 -10.75
N GLN A 143 4.04 8.74 -9.99
CA GLN A 143 4.37 8.80 -8.57
C GLN A 143 3.12 9.16 -7.78
N LEU A 144 2.83 8.39 -6.72
CA LEU A 144 1.71 8.65 -5.82
C LEU A 144 2.16 8.67 -4.36
N GLN A 145 1.38 9.36 -3.54
CA GLN A 145 1.50 9.30 -2.09
C GLN A 145 0.69 8.11 -1.57
N MET A 146 1.35 7.22 -0.82
CA MET A 146 0.72 6.14 -0.08
C MET A 146 0.65 6.51 1.41
N SER A 147 -0.54 6.44 1.99
CA SER A 147 -0.77 6.68 3.43
C SER A 147 -0.76 5.36 4.18
N LEU A 148 0.15 5.23 5.15
CA LEU A 148 0.27 4.07 6.03
C LEU A 148 -0.40 4.38 7.37
N TRP A 149 -1.40 3.59 7.76
CA TRP A 149 -2.19 3.84 8.95
C TRP A 149 -1.87 2.85 10.06
N ASN A 150 -1.76 3.35 11.30
CA ASN A 150 -1.55 2.59 12.52
C ASN A 150 -0.32 1.66 12.43
N GLU A 151 -0.48 0.33 12.55
CA GLU A 151 0.61 -0.64 12.49
C GLU A 151 1.40 -0.56 11.17
N ALA A 152 0.74 -0.28 10.06
CA ALA A 152 1.42 -0.12 8.79
C ALA A 152 2.40 1.07 8.80
N SER A 153 2.16 2.11 9.61
CA SER A 153 3.07 3.26 9.75
C SER A 153 4.41 2.94 10.42
N ASP A 154 4.50 1.80 11.10
CA ASP A 154 5.72 1.35 11.78
C ASP A 154 6.65 0.55 10.85
N ILE A 155 6.20 0.18 9.66
CA ILE A 155 7.02 -0.55 8.70
C ILE A 155 8.22 0.32 8.30
N SER A 156 9.43 -0.23 8.46
CA SER A 156 10.66 0.47 8.10
C SER A 156 10.95 0.31 6.60
N PHE A 157 11.14 1.45 5.95
CA PHE A 157 11.57 1.51 4.55
C PHE A 157 12.89 2.27 4.45
N THR A 158 13.58 2.07 3.34
CA THR A 158 14.69 2.92 2.91
C THR A 158 14.32 3.57 1.58
N GLU A 159 14.72 4.82 1.38
CA GLU A 159 14.61 5.46 0.07
C GLU A 159 15.31 4.59 -0.98
N GLY A 160 14.68 4.41 -2.14
CA GLY A 160 15.18 3.53 -3.19
C GLY A 160 14.82 2.05 -3.02
N ALA A 161 14.20 1.62 -1.93
CA ALA A 161 13.75 0.24 -1.79
C ALA A 161 12.68 -0.13 -2.84
N ALA A 162 12.82 -1.30 -3.45
CA ALA A 162 11.78 -1.92 -4.27
C ALA A 162 10.83 -2.70 -3.35
N ILE A 163 9.55 -2.40 -3.42
CA ILE A 163 8.52 -3.03 -2.58
C ILE A 163 7.37 -3.55 -3.43
N VAL A 164 6.70 -4.56 -2.88
CA VAL A 164 5.42 -5.06 -3.38
C VAL A 164 4.35 -4.71 -2.34
N VAL A 165 3.26 -4.11 -2.82
CA VAL A 165 2.11 -3.74 -1.99
C VAL A 165 0.90 -4.53 -2.50
N GLU A 166 0.34 -5.40 -1.65
CA GLU A 166 -0.80 -6.23 -1.99
C GLU A 166 -2.03 -5.81 -1.19
N ASN A 167 -3.16 -5.74 -1.87
CA ASN A 167 -4.45 -5.33 -1.31
C ASN A 167 -4.43 -3.94 -0.63
N PRO A 168 -3.83 -2.90 -1.25
CA PRO A 168 -4.01 -1.54 -0.76
C PRO A 168 -5.46 -1.09 -0.95
N ARG A 169 -5.91 -0.17 -0.13
CA ARG A 169 -7.19 0.51 -0.35
C ARG A 169 -6.98 1.66 -1.33
N ILE A 170 -7.71 1.63 -2.43
CA ILE A 170 -7.67 2.65 -3.48
C ILE A 170 -8.94 3.49 -3.39
N THR A 171 -8.77 4.81 -3.21
CA THR A 171 -9.88 5.76 -3.10
C THR A 171 -9.62 7.01 -3.94
N MET A 172 -10.69 7.77 -4.21
CA MET A 172 -10.57 9.11 -4.79
C MET A 172 -10.26 10.10 -3.66
N ARG A 173 -9.32 10.98 -3.87
CA ARG A 173 -9.01 12.09 -2.97
C ARG A 173 -9.50 13.39 -3.59
N ASP A 174 -10.77 13.73 -3.40
CA ASP A 174 -11.41 14.94 -3.93
C ASP A 174 -10.93 15.27 -5.37
N LEU A 175 -10.50 16.52 -5.60
CA LEU A 175 -9.95 16.96 -6.88
C LEU A 175 -8.49 16.53 -7.13
N ASN A 176 -7.87 15.83 -6.19
CA ASN A 176 -6.43 15.51 -6.23
C ASN A 176 -6.10 14.10 -6.76
N GLY A 177 -7.06 13.40 -7.34
CA GLY A 177 -6.82 12.11 -7.99
C GLY A 177 -6.85 10.91 -7.03
N ILE A 178 -6.13 9.85 -7.40
CA ILE A 178 -6.11 8.58 -6.68
C ILE A 178 -5.29 8.69 -5.39
N GLN A 179 -5.83 8.12 -4.31
CA GLN A 179 -5.14 7.90 -3.04
C GLN A 179 -4.94 6.42 -2.78
N VAL A 180 -3.71 6.04 -2.49
CA VAL A 180 -3.33 4.69 -2.04
C VAL A 180 -3.20 4.70 -0.53
N SER A 181 -3.83 3.74 0.15
CA SER A 181 -3.75 3.62 1.61
C SER A 181 -3.47 2.18 2.02
N ALA A 182 -2.57 2.01 2.97
CA ALA A 182 -2.28 0.74 3.61
C ALA A 182 -2.87 0.70 5.01
N ASN A 183 -3.51 -0.41 5.34
CA ASN A 183 -4.12 -0.70 6.63
C ASN A 183 -3.76 -2.13 7.08
N ALA A 184 -4.38 -2.63 8.14
CA ALA A 184 -4.11 -3.98 8.68
C ALA A 184 -4.30 -5.15 7.68
N ASN A 185 -5.05 -4.94 6.59
CA ASN A 185 -5.27 -5.96 5.55
C ASN A 185 -4.33 -5.81 4.35
N THR A 186 -3.47 -4.81 4.35
CA THR A 186 -2.50 -4.56 3.28
C THR A 186 -1.20 -5.26 3.62
N ILE A 187 -0.69 -6.05 2.70
CA ILE A 187 0.62 -6.68 2.83
C ILE A 187 1.64 -5.81 2.11
N ILE A 188 2.68 -5.40 2.83
CA ILE A 188 3.81 -4.68 2.24
C ILE A 188 5.08 -5.47 2.55
N ARG A 189 5.79 -5.84 1.50
CA ARG A 189 7.04 -6.61 1.60
C ARG A 189 8.10 -6.05 0.65
N GLN A 190 9.33 -6.36 0.95
CA GLN A 190 10.41 -6.10 0.00
C GLN A 190 10.22 -6.97 -1.24
N ALA A 191 10.45 -6.40 -2.42
CA ALA A 191 10.43 -7.15 -3.67
C ALA A 191 11.56 -8.20 -3.68
N THR A 192 11.28 -9.37 -4.24
CA THR A 192 12.32 -10.36 -4.52
C THR A 192 13.31 -9.83 -5.56
N LEU A 193 14.44 -10.51 -5.76
CA LEU A 193 15.42 -10.09 -6.77
C LEU A 193 14.82 -10.04 -8.18
N ASP A 194 13.95 -11.00 -8.51
CA ASP A 194 13.29 -11.09 -9.81
C ASP A 194 12.25 -9.97 -9.97
N GLU A 195 11.41 -9.73 -8.95
CA GLU A 195 10.44 -8.64 -8.97
C GLU A 195 11.12 -7.28 -9.04
N ALA A 196 12.25 -7.11 -8.36
CA ALA A 196 13.00 -5.84 -8.32
C ALA A 196 13.64 -5.48 -9.67
N GLN A 197 13.90 -6.47 -10.55
CA GLN A 197 14.40 -6.23 -11.92
C GLN A 197 13.36 -5.50 -12.79
N ASP A 198 12.08 -5.75 -12.55
CA ASP A 198 10.98 -5.11 -13.28
C ASP A 198 10.66 -3.68 -12.77
N ILE A 199 11.20 -3.30 -11.61
CA ILE A 199 10.96 -2.00 -10.99
C ILE A 199 12.14 -1.07 -11.28
N PRO A 200 11.96 0.02 -12.06
CA PRO A 200 13.06 0.91 -12.41
C PRO A 200 13.79 1.45 -11.17
N SER A 201 15.06 1.74 -11.30
CA SER A 201 15.84 2.35 -10.23
C SER A 201 15.31 3.76 -9.89
N ILE A 202 15.62 4.25 -8.69
CA ILE A 202 15.22 5.61 -8.28
C ILE A 202 15.74 6.69 -9.25
N HIS A 203 16.93 6.46 -9.82
CA HIS A 203 17.52 7.38 -10.78
C HIS A 203 16.74 7.41 -12.11
N GLU A 204 16.36 6.24 -12.62
CA GLU A 204 15.51 6.12 -13.81
C GLU A 204 14.14 6.75 -13.58
N LEU A 205 13.50 6.45 -12.43
CA LEU A 205 12.20 7.03 -12.08
C LEU A 205 12.23 8.55 -11.96
N LYS A 206 13.26 9.12 -11.34
CA LYS A 206 13.44 10.59 -11.29
C LYS A 206 13.57 11.21 -12.69
N ASN A 207 14.03 10.46 -13.69
CA ASN A 207 14.09 10.93 -15.06
C ASN A 207 12.76 10.76 -15.82
N ILE A 208 11.99 9.73 -15.50
CA ILE A 208 10.67 9.47 -16.10
C ILE A 208 9.61 10.43 -15.52
N ILE A 209 9.56 10.54 -14.20
CA ILE A 209 8.54 11.31 -13.47
C ILE A 209 8.76 12.81 -13.59
N TYR A 210 10.02 13.24 -13.73
CA TYR A 210 10.39 14.64 -13.94
C TYR A 210 10.99 14.80 -15.34
N PRO A 211 10.18 14.80 -16.42
CA PRO A 211 10.68 14.96 -17.77
C PRO A 211 11.38 16.32 -17.90
N GLU A 212 12.52 16.33 -18.58
CA GLU A 212 13.21 17.56 -18.92
C GLU A 212 12.46 18.23 -20.08
N LYS A 213 12.03 19.48 -19.88
CA LYS A 213 11.36 20.29 -20.88
C LYS A 213 12.19 21.53 -21.21
N ALA A 214 12.18 21.93 -22.48
CA ALA A 214 12.63 23.26 -22.86
C ALA A 214 11.61 24.30 -22.37
N ILE A 215 12.04 25.55 -22.16
CA ILE A 215 11.14 26.60 -21.65
C ILE A 215 9.93 26.81 -22.59
N GLU A 216 10.15 26.70 -23.90
CA GLU A 216 9.11 26.85 -24.92
C GLU A 216 8.06 25.71 -24.91
N ASP A 217 8.38 24.56 -24.33
CA ASP A 217 7.50 23.39 -24.25
C ASP A 217 6.73 23.29 -22.92
N ILE A 218 6.87 24.29 -22.04
CA ILE A 218 6.19 24.32 -20.74
C ILE A 218 4.73 24.74 -20.95
N GLU A 219 3.80 23.90 -20.44
CA GLU A 219 2.37 24.11 -20.50
C GLU A 219 1.78 24.39 -19.11
N ASP A 220 0.63 25.06 -19.06
CA ASP A 220 -0.05 25.49 -17.82
C ASP A 220 -0.40 24.36 -16.85
N ASN A 221 -0.51 23.11 -17.33
CA ASN A 221 -0.82 21.95 -16.52
C ASN A 221 0.40 21.07 -16.18
N ASP A 222 1.60 21.51 -16.55
CA ASP A 222 2.81 20.75 -16.26
C ASP A 222 3.06 20.67 -14.76
N LYS A 223 3.40 19.46 -14.29
CA LYS A 223 3.78 19.20 -12.90
C LYS A 223 5.08 18.41 -12.88
N HIS A 224 5.93 18.74 -11.89
CA HIS A 224 7.15 17.97 -11.65
C HIS A 224 8.10 17.87 -12.86
N ILE A 225 8.27 18.98 -13.62
CA ILE A 225 9.21 19.06 -14.74
C ILE A 225 10.62 19.44 -14.27
N LYS A 226 11.63 19.05 -15.05
CA LYS A 226 12.99 19.58 -14.97
C LYS A 226 13.19 20.64 -16.05
N VAL A 227 13.77 21.76 -15.66
CA VAL A 227 14.18 22.80 -16.59
C VAL A 227 15.66 23.10 -16.35
N LYS A 228 16.45 23.17 -17.42
CA LYS A 228 17.81 23.70 -17.38
C LYS A 228 17.83 25.03 -18.11
N ALA A 229 18.13 26.10 -17.39
CA ALA A 229 18.15 27.43 -17.93
C ALA A 229 19.27 28.27 -17.28
N THR A 230 19.60 29.39 -17.92
CA THR A 230 20.45 30.42 -17.34
C THR A 230 19.54 31.48 -16.71
N ILE A 231 19.89 31.92 -15.50
CA ILE A 231 19.16 33.03 -14.86
C ILE A 231 19.50 34.31 -15.61
N GLU A 232 18.51 34.91 -16.24
CA GLU A 232 18.68 36.14 -17.03
C GLU A 232 18.46 37.38 -16.17
N GLU A 233 17.48 37.35 -15.26
CA GLU A 233 17.13 38.44 -14.35
C GLU A 233 16.71 37.91 -13.00
N ILE A 234 16.99 38.65 -11.94
CA ILE A 234 16.59 38.32 -10.57
C ILE A 234 15.86 39.54 -9.98
N ASP A 235 14.54 39.40 -9.81
CA ASP A 235 13.70 40.42 -9.19
C ASP A 235 13.76 40.33 -7.66
N GLY A 236 14.10 41.47 -7.01
CA GLY A 236 13.98 41.66 -5.56
C GLY A 236 15.25 41.45 -4.73
N GLU A 237 15.27 42.02 -3.54
CA GLU A 237 16.42 42.06 -2.64
C GLU A 237 16.58 40.81 -1.75
N ASN A 238 15.51 39.95 -1.62
CA ASN A 238 15.53 38.76 -0.73
C ASN A 238 15.01 37.50 -1.42
N ILE A 239 15.77 37.01 -2.36
CA ILE A 239 15.44 35.83 -3.17
C ILE A 239 15.78 34.51 -2.47
N LEU A 240 16.70 34.55 -1.53
CA LEU A 240 17.14 33.38 -0.78
C LEU A 240 16.37 33.31 0.54
N THR A 241 15.57 32.29 0.71
CA THR A 241 14.90 32.00 1.98
C THR A 241 15.81 31.09 2.81
N PRO A 242 16.26 31.53 3.97
CA PRO A 242 17.07 30.71 4.84
C PRO A 242 16.25 29.57 5.44
N MET A 243 16.81 28.36 5.42
CA MET A 243 16.17 27.13 5.84
C MET A 243 16.98 26.45 6.93
N CYS A 244 16.29 25.74 7.82
CA CYS A 244 16.93 24.92 8.81
C CYS A 244 17.57 23.67 8.16
N PRO A 245 18.88 23.43 8.36
CA PRO A 245 19.54 22.26 7.78
C PRO A 245 19.04 20.92 8.32
N THR A 246 18.42 20.93 9.51
CA THR A 246 17.90 19.72 10.17
C THR A 246 16.49 19.35 9.71
N CYS A 247 15.58 20.32 9.58
CA CYS A 247 14.16 20.04 9.27
C CYS A 247 13.65 20.71 7.99
N HIS A 248 14.50 21.40 7.25
CA HIS A 248 14.23 22.12 5.99
C HIS A 248 13.01 23.06 6.05
N LYS A 249 12.71 23.62 7.23
CA LYS A 249 11.72 24.70 7.39
C LYS A 249 12.40 26.05 7.32
N GLY A 250 11.67 27.04 6.84
CA GLY A 250 12.13 28.42 6.87
C GLY A 250 12.48 28.84 8.30
N VAL A 251 13.60 29.56 8.45
CA VAL A 251 14.06 30.08 9.74
C VAL A 251 13.87 31.57 9.81
N LYS A 252 13.71 32.09 11.03
CA LYS A 252 13.64 33.52 11.28
C LYS A 252 15.01 34.05 11.62
N GLN A 253 15.34 35.23 11.13
CA GLN A 253 16.53 35.94 11.52
C GLN A 253 16.21 36.86 12.69
N ASP A 254 17.01 36.81 13.72
CA ASP A 254 16.98 37.73 14.85
C ASP A 254 18.32 38.49 14.99
N GLU A 255 18.50 39.22 16.09
CA GLU A 255 19.73 39.99 16.33
C GLU A 255 20.98 39.13 16.54
N GLU A 256 20.80 37.84 16.89
CA GLU A 256 21.91 36.92 17.20
C GLU A 256 22.16 35.88 16.08
N GLY A 257 21.30 35.81 15.03
CA GLY A 257 21.46 34.89 13.92
C GLY A 257 20.15 34.34 13.39
N TYR A 258 20.07 33.03 13.14
CA TYR A 258 18.86 32.36 12.67
C TYR A 258 18.34 31.39 13.73
N VAL A 259 17.01 31.35 13.93
CA VAL A 259 16.35 30.44 14.85
C VAL A 259 15.29 29.62 14.12
N CYS A 260 15.29 28.31 14.34
CA CYS A 260 14.26 27.42 13.83
C CYS A 260 13.14 27.25 14.87
N ASP A 261 11.96 27.77 14.57
CA ASP A 261 10.79 27.65 15.46
C ASP A 261 10.38 26.16 15.70
N ARG A 262 10.73 25.25 14.78
CA ARG A 262 10.40 23.83 14.91
C ARG A 262 11.41 23.03 15.73
N CYS A 263 12.70 23.28 15.53
CA CYS A 263 13.76 22.54 16.23
C CYS A 263 14.15 23.21 17.55
N GLY A 264 13.80 24.50 17.76
CA GLY A 264 14.18 25.27 18.93
C GLY A 264 15.68 25.59 19.00
N GLU A 265 16.43 25.43 17.91
CA GLU A 265 17.89 25.57 17.86
C GLU A 265 18.29 26.86 17.12
N ALA A 266 19.36 27.48 17.62
CA ALA A 266 20.06 28.55 16.93
C ALA A 266 20.88 27.97 15.78
N ILE A 267 20.79 28.55 14.58
CA ILE A 267 21.45 28.07 13.37
C ILE A 267 22.48 29.07 12.93
N MET A 268 23.75 28.65 12.97
CA MET A 268 24.87 29.50 12.54
C MET A 268 24.99 29.57 11.00
N ASN A 269 24.69 28.46 10.31
CA ASN A 269 24.79 28.36 8.85
C ASN A 269 23.50 27.74 8.30
N PRO A 270 22.49 28.52 7.92
CA PRO A 270 21.27 28.01 7.31
C PRO A 270 21.54 27.55 5.87
N ASP A 271 20.78 26.56 5.42
CA ASP A 271 20.64 26.30 4.00
C ASP A 271 19.82 27.40 3.36
N TYR A 272 19.94 27.58 2.05
CA TYR A 272 19.17 28.61 1.33
C TYR A 272 18.33 27.98 0.24
N LEU A 273 17.04 28.29 0.25
CA LEU A 273 16.11 27.96 -0.81
C LEU A 273 15.95 29.17 -1.75
N LEU A 274 16.25 28.96 -3.02
CA LEU A 274 15.96 29.93 -4.07
C LEU A 274 14.52 29.73 -4.54
N ILE A 275 13.66 30.73 -4.36
CA ILE A 275 12.28 30.73 -4.86
C ILE A 275 12.25 31.55 -6.15
N ILE A 276 12.08 30.87 -7.27
CA ILE A 276 11.88 31.51 -8.58
C ILE A 276 10.37 31.53 -8.85
N LYS A 277 9.79 32.71 -9.02
CA LYS A 277 8.43 32.83 -9.53
C LYS A 277 8.54 33.11 -11.04
N ALA A 278 8.15 32.14 -11.85
CA ALA A 278 7.90 32.35 -13.26
C ALA A 278 6.53 33.05 -13.40
N THR A 279 6.49 34.18 -14.10
CA THR A 279 5.26 34.92 -14.46
C THR A 279 4.83 34.51 -15.87
#